data_df1872cb6d52b9ab990e01871ad579c4
#
_entry.id   df1872cb6d52b9ab990e01871ad579c4
#
_cell.length_a   1.000
_cell.length_b   1.000
_cell.length_c   1.000
_cell.angle_alpha   90.00
_cell.angle_beta   90.00
_cell.angle_gamma   90.00
#
_symmetry.space_group_name_H-M   'P 1'
#
loop_
_entity.id
_entity.type
_entity.pdbx_description
1 polymer ?
#
loop_
_entity_poly.entity_id
_entity_poly.type
_entity_poly.pdbx_seq_one_letter_code
_entity_poly.pdbx_strand_id
1 'polypeptide(L)'
;MANLNERICIIGGGPAGISAAMYLQKKGYKNFEIYEKLNKVGGKSYSPKIKVNGEERTYETGAIMGALTYWAVSEVEEFGGATHLDGPNMRRMYRDSSGKEIHPFEPKIDFSFKKLFGLLKLKKQMKKLVKIMNTKYKGYDCYGHRGVAQGKFDGLSKEVPNHLQRITGENPNLKDLALPFSEFCKLNKVEEVMRIWIGPYTSFGYGYFDEIPAAYVMKYLDTTTAIEFVNMRLWTWKEGTQSIYVKANEKLLHPAHLNTEVVKVERPEGKKIKVTIKDEKGTRVEEFDKLIITTPLDRFLNYSDARDDEKELFSKIVHEEYVDYIAKFDKDKGPTISGYIFDNMTPETRGHAMVYYHRWEDLKGNCPSVVYALRNHEGMESIPYEDTIRMMGEDMAKCGFPVKERLYEQETYYCPHVSCKDYADGWYDKLEAIQGKGNTYYAGEILSFGDMEDTCASSKDIVERFF
;
A
#
# COMPACT_ATOMS: atom_id res chain seq x y z
N MET A 1 -12.36 -30.15 11.90
CA MET A 1 -12.61 -29.98 10.45
C MET A 1 -13.35 -28.67 10.26
N ALA A 2 -12.95 -27.86 9.28
CA ALA A 2 -13.64 -26.61 8.95
C ALA A 2 -15.09 -26.89 8.54
N ASN A 3 -16.03 -26.07 9.01
CA ASN A 3 -17.44 -26.19 8.64
C ASN A 3 -17.71 -25.36 7.38
N LEU A 4 -17.63 -25.99 6.22
CA LEU A 4 -17.80 -25.32 4.91
C LEU A 4 -19.22 -24.76 4.67
N ASN A 5 -20.19 -25.02 5.58
CA ASN A 5 -21.55 -24.50 5.50
C ASN A 5 -21.72 -23.16 6.24
N GLU A 6 -20.71 -22.70 6.96
CA GLU A 6 -20.76 -21.42 7.65
C GLU A 6 -20.99 -20.26 6.68
N ARG A 7 -21.86 -19.34 7.09
CA ARG A 7 -22.12 -18.11 6.36
C ARG A 7 -21.15 -17.03 6.80
N ILE A 8 -20.33 -16.52 5.88
CA ILE A 8 -19.23 -15.61 6.15
C ILE A 8 -19.54 -14.24 5.56
N CYS A 9 -19.45 -13.20 6.37
CA CYS A 9 -19.51 -11.80 5.91
C CYS A 9 -18.10 -11.25 5.72
N ILE A 10 -17.86 -10.58 4.61
CA ILE A 10 -16.63 -9.81 4.33
C ILE A 10 -17.03 -8.35 4.17
N ILE A 11 -16.49 -7.46 4.98
CA ILE A 11 -16.73 -6.01 4.88
C ILE A 11 -15.59 -5.34 4.14
N GLY A 12 -15.89 -4.82 2.94
CA GLY A 12 -14.96 -4.14 2.04
C GLY A 12 -14.61 -4.96 0.79
N GLY A 13 -14.73 -4.35 -0.37
CA GLY A 13 -14.41 -4.91 -1.69
C GLY A 13 -13.03 -4.48 -2.24
N GLY A 14 -12.10 -4.13 -1.35
CA GLY A 14 -10.72 -3.82 -1.70
C GLY A 14 -9.86 -5.07 -1.95
N PRO A 15 -8.54 -4.91 -2.16
CA PRO A 15 -7.61 -6.01 -2.37
C PRO A 15 -7.74 -7.13 -1.32
N ALA A 16 -7.84 -6.77 -0.05
CA ALA A 16 -7.99 -7.73 1.04
C ALA A 16 -9.31 -8.52 0.97
N GLY A 17 -10.44 -7.83 0.73
CA GLY A 17 -11.74 -8.49 0.71
C GLY A 17 -11.91 -9.43 -0.49
N ILE A 18 -11.49 -8.99 -1.68
CA ILE A 18 -11.56 -9.80 -2.90
C ILE A 18 -10.63 -11.01 -2.80
N SER A 19 -9.40 -10.84 -2.32
CA SER A 19 -8.48 -11.96 -2.13
C SER A 19 -8.95 -12.93 -1.04
N ALA A 20 -9.48 -12.44 0.09
CA ALA A 20 -10.08 -13.29 1.12
C ALA A 20 -11.21 -14.16 0.56
N ALA A 21 -12.12 -13.57 -0.20
CA ALA A 21 -13.21 -14.31 -0.85
C ALA A 21 -12.70 -15.36 -1.84
N MET A 22 -11.69 -15.00 -2.65
CA MET A 22 -11.05 -15.95 -3.57
C MET A 22 -10.43 -17.13 -2.81
N TYR A 23 -9.71 -16.89 -1.71
CA TYR A 23 -9.10 -17.96 -0.93
C TYR A 23 -10.13 -18.82 -0.20
N LEU A 24 -11.23 -18.22 0.30
CA LEU A 24 -12.36 -18.98 0.84
C LEU A 24 -12.96 -19.90 -0.23
N GLN A 25 -13.22 -19.38 -1.43
CA GLN A 25 -13.73 -20.17 -2.55
C GLN A 25 -12.76 -21.29 -2.95
N LYS A 26 -11.47 -21.03 -3.06
CA LYS A 26 -10.44 -22.07 -3.33
C LYS A 26 -10.41 -23.14 -2.24
N LYS A 27 -10.72 -22.80 -0.99
CA LYS A 27 -10.79 -23.73 0.16
C LYS A 27 -12.11 -24.49 0.23
N GLY A 28 -13.08 -24.17 -0.62
CA GLY A 28 -14.36 -24.89 -0.74
C GLY A 28 -15.54 -24.23 -0.04
N TYR A 29 -15.38 -23.06 0.56
CA TYR A 29 -16.51 -22.30 1.11
C TYR A 29 -17.40 -21.76 -0.01
N LYS A 30 -18.71 -21.88 0.16
CA LYS A 30 -19.70 -21.41 -0.82
C LYS A 30 -20.63 -20.33 -0.29
N ASN A 31 -20.66 -20.13 1.02
CA ASN A 31 -21.61 -19.23 1.66
C ASN A 31 -20.88 -17.99 2.21
N PHE A 32 -20.32 -17.17 1.33
CA PHE A 32 -19.71 -15.88 1.71
C PHE A 32 -20.37 -14.74 0.97
N GLU A 33 -20.42 -13.58 1.58
CA GLU A 33 -20.95 -12.34 0.99
C GLU A 33 -19.98 -11.19 1.25
N ILE A 34 -19.73 -10.36 0.24
CA ILE A 34 -18.87 -9.17 0.32
C ILE A 34 -19.78 -7.95 0.22
N TYR A 35 -19.68 -7.04 1.18
CA TYR A 35 -20.38 -5.74 1.13
C TYR A 35 -19.41 -4.61 0.89
N GLU A 36 -19.63 -3.87 -0.21
CA GLU A 36 -18.83 -2.70 -0.61
C GLU A 36 -19.74 -1.47 -0.75
N LYS A 37 -19.42 -0.42 -0.01
CA LYS A 37 -20.21 0.81 -0.01
C LYS A 37 -20.13 1.61 -1.31
N LEU A 38 -19.02 1.48 -2.03
CA LEU A 38 -18.82 2.15 -3.31
C LEU A 38 -19.49 1.38 -4.46
N ASN A 39 -19.63 2.04 -5.58
CA ASN A 39 -20.13 1.43 -6.82
C ASN A 39 -19.08 0.60 -7.58
N LYS A 40 -17.96 0.29 -6.94
CA LYS A 40 -16.82 -0.40 -7.54
C LYS A 40 -15.99 -1.15 -6.49
N VAL A 41 -15.34 -2.22 -6.90
CA VAL A 41 -14.33 -2.93 -6.12
C VAL A 41 -12.93 -2.37 -6.40
N GLY A 42 -11.94 -2.78 -5.59
CA GLY A 42 -10.53 -2.41 -5.75
C GLY A 42 -10.01 -1.46 -4.67
N GLY A 43 -10.90 -0.86 -3.86
CA GLY A 43 -10.49 0.01 -2.74
C GLY A 43 -9.49 1.09 -3.17
N LYS A 44 -8.33 1.13 -2.50
CA LYS A 44 -7.23 2.07 -2.80
C LYS A 44 -6.42 1.72 -4.07
N SER A 45 -6.67 0.57 -4.70
CA SER A 45 -6.13 0.25 -6.03
C SER A 45 -7.06 0.80 -7.11
N TYR A 46 -7.32 2.11 -7.07
CA TYR A 46 -8.25 2.76 -7.99
C TYR A 46 -7.56 3.26 -9.24
N SER A 47 -8.15 2.94 -10.39
CA SER A 47 -7.62 3.27 -11.72
C SER A 47 -8.68 4.03 -12.54
N PRO A 48 -8.84 5.35 -12.34
CA PRO A 48 -9.80 6.13 -13.09
C PRO A 48 -9.50 6.13 -14.59
N LYS A 49 -10.56 6.16 -15.40
CA LYS A 49 -10.48 6.26 -16.83
C LYS A 49 -10.69 7.71 -17.24
N ILE A 50 -9.72 8.24 -17.97
CA ILE A 50 -9.73 9.60 -18.52
C ILE A 50 -9.79 9.55 -20.04
N LYS A 51 -10.69 10.34 -20.62
CA LYS A 51 -10.79 10.44 -22.06
C LYS A 51 -9.69 11.36 -22.61
N VAL A 52 -8.79 10.79 -23.42
CA VAL A 52 -7.65 11.49 -24.03
C VAL A 52 -7.72 11.26 -25.54
N ASN A 53 -7.78 12.33 -26.33
CA ASN A 53 -7.87 12.26 -27.81
C ASN A 53 -8.99 11.35 -28.33
N GLY A 54 -10.12 11.28 -27.62
CA GLY A 54 -11.27 10.46 -27.99
C GLY A 54 -11.24 9.03 -27.45
N GLU A 55 -10.14 8.55 -26.92
CA GLU A 55 -9.97 7.22 -26.33
C GLU A 55 -9.96 7.26 -24.81
N GLU A 56 -10.50 6.25 -24.17
CA GLU A 56 -10.35 6.07 -22.72
C GLU A 56 -8.96 5.53 -22.39
N ARG A 57 -8.28 6.20 -21.47
CA ARG A 57 -6.97 5.82 -20.95
C ARG A 57 -7.04 5.70 -19.43
N THR A 58 -6.45 4.65 -18.90
CA THR A 58 -6.43 4.37 -17.46
C THR A 58 -5.25 5.08 -16.79
N TYR A 59 -5.50 5.66 -15.62
CA TYR A 59 -4.48 6.28 -14.76
C TYR A 59 -4.54 5.66 -13.37
N GLU A 60 -3.47 5.74 -12.61
CA GLU A 60 -3.40 5.20 -11.26
C GLU A 60 -3.44 6.35 -10.25
N THR A 61 -4.38 6.28 -9.32
CA THR A 61 -4.52 7.23 -8.20
C THR A 61 -4.40 6.51 -6.85
N GLY A 62 -3.63 5.45 -6.81
CA GLY A 62 -3.37 4.59 -5.66
C GLY A 62 -2.20 3.69 -5.97
N ALA A 63 -2.38 2.38 -5.83
CA ALA A 63 -1.35 1.42 -6.20
C ALA A 63 -1.05 1.47 -7.71
N ILE A 64 0.23 1.55 -8.07
CA ILE A 64 0.65 1.86 -9.45
C ILE A 64 1.21 0.64 -10.16
N MET A 65 1.99 -0.20 -9.49
CA MET A 65 2.81 -1.23 -10.11
C MET A 65 3.06 -2.42 -9.19
N GLY A 66 3.50 -3.52 -9.79
CA GLY A 66 3.94 -4.73 -9.12
C GLY A 66 5.41 -5.04 -9.39
N ALA A 67 5.96 -5.94 -8.61
CA ALA A 67 7.32 -6.45 -8.73
C ALA A 67 7.31 -7.96 -9.00
N LEU A 68 8.38 -8.52 -9.53
CA LEU A 68 8.53 -9.97 -9.79
C LEU A 68 8.34 -10.82 -8.52
N THR A 69 8.45 -10.20 -7.35
CA THR A 69 8.23 -10.81 -6.05
C THR A 69 6.77 -10.95 -5.66
N TYR A 70 5.84 -10.39 -6.42
CA TYR A 70 4.41 -10.39 -6.15
C TYR A 70 3.78 -11.74 -6.53
N TRP A 71 3.67 -12.63 -5.56
CA TRP A 71 3.08 -13.95 -5.74
C TRP A 71 1.58 -14.01 -5.38
N ALA A 72 1.16 -13.34 -4.30
CA ALA A 72 -0.25 -13.33 -3.87
C ALA A 72 -1.10 -12.52 -4.85
N VAL A 73 -0.61 -11.37 -5.31
CA VAL A 73 -1.25 -10.60 -6.39
C VAL A 73 -1.31 -11.42 -7.66
N SER A 74 -0.24 -12.16 -8.01
CA SER A 74 -0.25 -13.03 -9.19
C SER A 74 -1.29 -14.15 -9.11
N GLU A 75 -1.56 -14.70 -7.91
CA GLU A 75 -2.65 -15.66 -7.72
C GLU A 75 -4.04 -15.04 -7.97
N VAL A 76 -4.25 -13.77 -7.57
CA VAL A 76 -5.49 -13.04 -7.82
C VAL A 76 -5.61 -12.68 -9.30
N GLU A 77 -4.51 -12.26 -9.92
CA GLU A 77 -4.41 -11.96 -11.34
C GLU A 77 -4.77 -13.19 -12.19
N GLU A 78 -4.17 -14.33 -11.89
CA GLU A 78 -4.44 -15.60 -12.59
C GLU A 78 -5.90 -16.03 -12.42
N PHE A 79 -6.42 -15.93 -11.21
CA PHE A 79 -7.81 -16.26 -10.92
C PHE A 79 -8.79 -15.40 -11.72
N GLY A 80 -8.57 -14.09 -11.78
CA GLY A 80 -9.42 -13.14 -12.50
C GLY A 80 -9.17 -13.11 -14.01
N GLY A 81 -7.96 -13.46 -14.46
CA GLY A 81 -7.52 -13.31 -15.83
C GLY A 81 -7.16 -11.87 -16.20
N ALA A 82 -6.61 -11.10 -15.26
CA ALA A 82 -6.07 -9.78 -15.54
C ALA A 82 -4.74 -9.91 -16.32
N THR A 83 -4.43 -8.91 -17.14
CA THR A 83 -3.24 -8.91 -17.99
C THR A 83 -2.29 -7.81 -17.55
N HIS A 84 -1.09 -8.16 -17.15
CA HIS A 84 -0.05 -7.18 -16.89
C HIS A 84 0.71 -6.80 -18.19
N LEU A 85 1.33 -5.64 -18.15
CA LEU A 85 2.28 -5.17 -19.15
C LEU A 85 3.69 -5.32 -18.59
N ASP A 86 4.57 -5.94 -19.36
CA ASP A 86 6.01 -5.90 -19.07
C ASP A 86 6.44 -4.45 -18.97
N GLY A 87 7.11 -4.15 -17.89
CA GLY A 87 7.42 -2.84 -17.36
C GLY A 87 7.35 -1.66 -18.30
N PRO A 88 6.51 -0.69 -18.02
CA PRO A 88 6.59 0.57 -18.72
C PRO A 88 8.04 1.07 -18.63
N ASN A 89 8.53 1.72 -19.66
CA ASN A 89 9.87 2.30 -19.66
C ASN A 89 9.95 3.41 -18.62
N MET A 90 10.17 3.00 -17.37
CA MET A 90 10.14 3.86 -16.20
C MET A 90 11.43 4.65 -16.09
N ARG A 91 11.73 5.43 -17.12
CA ARG A 91 12.78 6.43 -17.01
C ARG A 91 12.43 7.34 -15.86
N ARG A 92 13.36 7.46 -14.92
CA ARG A 92 13.22 8.34 -13.77
C ARG A 92 14.04 9.59 -13.98
N MET A 93 13.39 10.72 -13.78
CA MET A 93 14.03 12.02 -13.70
C MET A 93 13.99 12.50 -12.25
N TYR A 94 15.07 13.11 -11.80
CA TYR A 94 15.12 13.71 -10.48
C TYR A 94 15.24 15.22 -10.63
N ARG A 95 14.50 15.94 -9.80
CA ARG A 95 14.50 17.41 -9.77
C ARG A 95 14.71 17.91 -8.36
N ASP A 96 15.28 19.11 -8.25
CA ASP A 96 15.27 19.88 -7.01
C ASP A 96 13.95 20.67 -6.88
N SER A 97 13.75 21.37 -5.77
CA SER A 97 12.54 22.17 -5.51
C SER A 97 12.38 23.37 -6.44
N SER A 98 13.41 23.76 -7.18
CA SER A 98 13.33 24.78 -8.23
C SER A 98 12.86 24.22 -9.59
N GLY A 99 12.68 22.92 -9.68
CA GLY A 99 12.32 22.19 -10.90
C GLY A 99 13.51 21.85 -11.80
N LYS A 100 14.74 22.17 -11.39
CA LYS A 100 15.95 21.85 -12.14
C LYS A 100 16.27 20.36 -12.04
N GLU A 101 16.65 19.75 -13.16
CA GLU A 101 17.10 18.36 -13.20
C GLU A 101 18.38 18.17 -12.39
N ILE A 102 18.39 17.12 -11.57
CA ILE A 102 19.52 16.72 -10.74
C ILE A 102 19.82 15.22 -10.95
N HIS A 103 21.04 14.83 -10.65
CA HIS A 103 21.50 13.43 -10.72
C HIS A 103 22.01 12.99 -9.36
N PRO A 104 21.13 12.71 -8.39
CA PRO A 104 21.51 12.48 -7.00
C PRO A 104 22.36 11.22 -6.80
N PHE A 105 22.29 10.26 -7.73
CA PHE A 105 22.96 8.96 -7.65
C PHE A 105 24.06 8.76 -8.67
N GLU A 106 24.15 9.62 -9.68
CA GLU A 106 25.22 9.53 -10.66
C GLU A 106 26.50 10.20 -10.13
N PRO A 107 27.70 9.60 -10.38
CA PRO A 107 28.92 10.34 -10.20
C PRO A 107 28.91 11.46 -11.24
N LYS A 108 28.78 12.71 -10.83
CA LYS A 108 29.18 13.78 -11.74
C LYS A 108 30.59 13.46 -12.16
N ILE A 109 30.88 13.49 -13.46
CA ILE A 109 32.21 13.31 -14.05
C ILE A 109 33.07 14.54 -13.71
N ASP A 110 33.28 14.71 -12.48
CA ASP A 110 34.11 15.70 -11.86
C ASP A 110 35.07 14.86 -11.00
N PHE A 111 36.33 14.78 -11.37
CA PHE A 111 37.40 13.93 -10.81
C PHE A 111 37.66 14.10 -9.29
N SER A 112 36.63 14.43 -8.54
CA SER A 112 36.69 14.57 -7.09
C SER A 112 36.62 13.20 -6.43
N PHE A 113 37.67 12.78 -5.80
CA PHE A 113 37.77 11.60 -4.94
C PHE A 113 36.61 11.50 -3.92
N LYS A 114 36.07 12.63 -3.45
CA LYS A 114 34.94 12.67 -2.51
C LYS A 114 33.69 11.99 -3.04
N LYS A 115 33.41 12.06 -4.34
CA LYS A 115 32.20 11.45 -4.95
C LYS A 115 32.36 9.96 -5.15
N LEU A 116 33.54 9.50 -5.54
CA LEU A 116 33.84 8.07 -5.61
C LEU A 116 33.70 7.42 -4.23
N PHE A 117 34.20 8.08 -3.18
CA PHE A 117 34.02 7.62 -1.80
C PHE A 117 32.56 7.58 -1.38
N GLY A 118 31.70 8.55 -1.78
CA GLY A 118 30.27 8.57 -1.51
C GLY A 118 29.55 7.37 -2.11
N LEU A 119 29.82 7.03 -3.37
CA LEU A 119 29.24 5.86 -4.03
C LEU A 119 29.70 4.54 -3.43
N LEU A 120 30.99 4.45 -3.08
CA LEU A 120 31.54 3.26 -2.40
C LEU A 120 30.91 3.10 -1.01
N LYS A 121 30.72 4.20 -0.28
CA LYS A 121 30.02 4.21 1.02
C LYS A 121 28.59 3.72 0.87
N LEU A 122 27.82 4.27 -0.08
CA LEU A 122 26.46 3.86 -0.37
C LEU A 122 26.37 2.37 -0.71
N LYS A 123 27.19 1.90 -1.66
CA LYS A 123 27.25 0.47 -2.04
C LYS A 123 27.58 -0.44 -0.85
N LYS A 124 28.50 -0.01 0.01
CA LYS A 124 28.87 -0.75 1.22
C LYS A 124 27.69 -0.80 2.21
N GLN A 125 27.00 0.29 2.40
CA GLN A 125 25.87 0.37 3.32
C GLN A 125 24.67 -0.41 2.80
N MET A 126 24.36 -0.37 1.49
CA MET A 126 23.34 -1.21 0.86
C MET A 126 23.62 -2.70 1.08
N LYS A 127 24.84 -3.15 0.83
CA LYS A 127 25.25 -4.55 1.10
C LYS A 127 25.11 -4.90 2.58
N LYS A 128 25.43 -3.97 3.47
CA LYS A 128 25.29 -4.17 4.91
C LYS A 128 23.82 -4.31 5.30
N LEU A 129 22.94 -3.45 4.79
CA LEU A 129 21.50 -3.53 5.06
C LEU A 129 20.94 -4.87 4.60
N VAL A 130 21.20 -5.26 3.36
CA VAL A 130 20.80 -6.59 2.83
C VAL A 130 21.28 -7.71 3.74
N LYS A 131 22.54 -7.64 4.21
CA LYS A 131 23.09 -8.65 5.12
C LYS A 131 22.33 -8.71 6.44
N ILE A 132 22.07 -7.57 7.09
CA ILE A 132 21.38 -7.57 8.39
C ILE A 132 19.91 -7.98 8.26
N MET A 133 19.22 -7.63 7.17
CA MET A 133 17.88 -8.09 6.87
C MET A 133 17.82 -9.62 6.71
N ASN A 134 18.82 -10.18 6.05
CA ASN A 134 18.90 -11.64 5.84
C ASN A 134 19.50 -12.42 7.02
N THR A 135 19.94 -11.76 8.08
CA THR A 135 20.54 -12.40 9.26
C THR A 135 19.84 -11.99 10.56
N LYS A 136 20.16 -10.81 11.11
CA LYS A 136 19.66 -10.34 12.40
C LYS A 136 18.14 -10.20 12.43
N TYR A 137 17.55 -9.65 11.37
CA TYR A 137 16.11 -9.37 11.29
C TYR A 137 15.31 -10.41 10.51
N LYS A 138 15.97 -11.43 9.97
CA LYS A 138 15.31 -12.45 9.16
C LYS A 138 14.15 -13.11 9.91
N GLY A 139 12.94 -12.97 9.35
CA GLY A 139 11.71 -13.50 9.93
C GLY A 139 11.11 -12.63 11.05
N TYR A 140 11.85 -11.62 11.54
CA TYR A 140 11.41 -10.63 12.53
C TYR A 140 11.49 -9.20 12.00
N ASP A 141 11.50 -9.03 10.72
CA ASP A 141 11.56 -7.77 10.01
C ASP A 141 10.17 -7.14 9.81
N CYS A 142 9.15 -7.70 10.42
CA CYS A 142 7.81 -7.15 10.50
C CYS A 142 7.34 -7.10 11.95
N TYR A 143 6.34 -7.88 12.35
CA TYR A 143 5.79 -7.86 13.70
C TYR A 143 5.96 -9.19 14.48
N GLY A 144 6.91 -10.02 14.09
CA GLY A 144 7.36 -11.17 14.88
C GLY A 144 6.59 -12.46 14.69
N HIS A 145 5.33 -12.44 14.34
CA HIS A 145 4.55 -13.66 14.19
C HIS A 145 4.64 -14.32 12.82
N ARG A 146 5.15 -13.61 11.84
CA ARG A 146 5.19 -14.13 10.50
C ARG A 146 6.26 -13.45 9.67
N GLY A 147 7.07 -14.24 9.07
CA GLY A 147 7.80 -13.85 7.89
C GLY A 147 6.84 -13.82 6.69
N VAL A 148 5.77 -13.02 6.74
CA VAL A 148 4.86 -12.91 5.60
C VAL A 148 5.64 -12.44 4.41
N ALA A 149 5.49 -13.12 3.29
CA ALA A 149 6.21 -12.86 2.06
C ALA A 149 7.75 -12.89 2.18
N GLN A 150 8.28 -13.26 3.33
CA GLN A 150 9.70 -13.54 3.54
C GLN A 150 10.08 -14.96 3.09
N GLY A 151 9.15 -15.69 2.52
CA GLY A 151 9.51 -16.89 1.79
C GLY A 151 10.58 -16.56 0.77
N LYS A 152 11.47 -17.48 0.52
CA LYS A 152 12.54 -17.41 -0.47
C LYS A 152 11.95 -17.26 -1.89
N PHE A 153 11.35 -16.11 -2.14
CA PHE A 153 11.01 -15.76 -3.50
C PHE A 153 12.26 -15.22 -4.14
N ASP A 154 12.93 -16.01 -4.92
CA ASP A 154 14.15 -15.63 -5.62
C ASP A 154 13.88 -14.88 -6.93
N GLY A 155 12.61 -14.55 -7.19
CA GLY A 155 12.17 -13.86 -8.40
C GLY A 155 12.22 -14.72 -9.68
N LEU A 156 12.73 -15.93 -9.58
CA LEU A 156 12.90 -16.86 -10.71
C LEU A 156 12.02 -18.09 -10.55
N SER A 157 11.67 -18.44 -9.33
CA SER A 157 10.80 -19.57 -9.02
C SER A 157 9.37 -19.09 -8.89
N LYS A 158 8.46 -19.71 -9.61
CA LYS A 158 7.01 -19.56 -9.40
C LYS A 158 6.51 -20.37 -8.20
N GLU A 159 7.41 -20.92 -7.41
CA GLU A 159 7.04 -21.62 -6.20
C GLU A 159 6.62 -20.61 -5.16
N VAL A 160 5.34 -20.47 -4.99
CA VAL A 160 4.73 -19.80 -3.86
C VAL A 160 5.33 -20.38 -2.59
N PRO A 161 5.84 -19.56 -1.67
CA PRO A 161 6.23 -20.06 -0.36
C PRO A 161 5.06 -20.88 0.19
N ASN A 162 5.31 -22.14 0.50
CA ASN A 162 4.24 -23.10 0.79
C ASN A 162 3.35 -22.67 1.97
N HIS A 163 3.80 -21.70 2.76
CA HIS A 163 3.02 -21.10 3.85
C HIS A 163 3.75 -19.88 4.40
N LEU A 164 3.00 -19.01 4.94
CA LEU A 164 3.46 -17.91 5.75
C LEU A 164 3.99 -18.54 7.06
N GLN A 165 5.29 -18.56 7.24
CA GLN A 165 5.88 -19.07 8.47
C GLN A 165 5.60 -18.08 9.60
N ARG A 166 4.90 -18.56 10.60
CA ARG A 166 4.76 -17.82 11.84
C ARG A 166 5.94 -18.11 12.74
N ILE A 167 6.56 -17.08 13.23
CA ILE A 167 7.51 -17.18 14.30
C ILE A 167 6.73 -17.03 15.59
N THR A 168 6.80 -18.04 16.45
CA THR A 168 6.17 -18.01 17.77
C THR A 168 7.15 -17.49 18.82
N GLY A 169 6.65 -16.70 19.77
CA GLY A 169 7.43 -16.12 20.84
C GLY A 169 7.68 -14.63 20.65
N GLU A 170 8.40 -14.03 21.58
CA GLU A 170 8.73 -12.62 21.54
C GLU A 170 9.67 -12.28 20.39
N ASN A 171 9.42 -11.16 19.73
CA ASN A 171 10.31 -10.63 18.71
C ASN A 171 11.56 -10.03 19.38
N PRO A 172 12.74 -10.64 19.24
CA PRO A 172 13.96 -10.15 19.88
C PRO A 172 14.43 -8.80 19.32
N ASN A 173 13.91 -8.40 18.18
CA ASN A 173 14.26 -7.18 17.47
C ASN A 173 13.19 -6.09 17.59
N LEU A 174 12.16 -6.28 18.41
CA LEU A 174 11.02 -5.37 18.53
C LEU A 174 11.46 -3.92 18.80
N LYS A 175 12.43 -3.72 19.71
CA LYS A 175 12.95 -2.40 20.04
C LYS A 175 13.62 -1.69 18.87
N ASP A 176 14.42 -2.43 18.12
CA ASP A 176 15.11 -1.86 16.95
C ASP A 176 14.12 -1.54 15.82
N LEU A 177 13.17 -2.44 15.59
CA LEU A 177 12.16 -2.32 14.53
C LEU A 177 11.11 -1.26 14.81
N ALA A 178 10.92 -0.92 16.08
CA ALA A 178 10.03 0.15 16.53
C ALA A 178 10.66 1.55 16.41
N LEU A 179 11.97 1.66 16.20
CA LEU A 179 12.61 2.96 15.99
C LEU A 179 12.09 3.60 14.68
N PRO A 180 12.01 4.94 14.62
CA PRO A 180 11.91 5.61 13.32
C PRO A 180 12.99 5.10 12.37
N PHE A 181 12.66 4.93 11.08
CA PHE A 181 13.61 4.35 10.13
C PHE A 181 14.95 5.12 10.07
N SER A 182 14.92 6.43 10.24
CA SER A 182 16.12 7.26 10.30
C SER A 182 17.04 6.87 11.48
N GLU A 183 16.46 6.63 12.66
CA GLU A 183 17.20 6.19 13.85
C GLU A 183 17.68 4.74 13.72
N PHE A 184 16.86 3.87 13.12
CA PHE A 184 17.27 2.51 12.77
C PHE A 184 18.47 2.51 11.83
N CYS A 185 18.50 3.40 10.83
CA CYS A 185 19.64 3.55 9.95
C CYS A 185 20.90 4.01 10.67
N LYS A 186 20.79 4.95 11.62
CA LYS A 186 21.90 5.40 12.47
C LYS A 186 22.44 4.25 13.34
N LEU A 187 21.54 3.55 14.05
CA LEU A 187 21.87 2.39 14.88
C LEU A 187 22.68 1.35 14.10
N ASN A 188 22.25 1.08 12.87
CA ASN A 188 22.87 0.07 12.01
C ASN A 188 23.98 0.64 11.12
N LYS A 189 24.28 1.94 11.18
CA LYS A 189 25.30 2.63 10.34
C LYS A 189 25.08 2.40 8.84
N VAL A 190 23.84 2.69 8.39
CA VAL A 190 23.39 2.52 6.98
C VAL A 190 22.62 3.76 6.48
N GLU A 191 22.92 4.94 6.98
CA GLU A 191 22.17 6.20 6.74
C GLU A 191 22.11 6.58 5.25
N GLU A 192 23.13 6.24 4.47
CA GLU A 192 23.14 6.56 3.03
C GLU A 192 22.03 5.86 2.25
N VAL A 193 21.48 4.77 2.80
CA VAL A 193 20.39 4.01 2.18
C VAL A 193 19.13 4.86 2.06
N MET A 194 18.87 5.74 3.02
CA MET A 194 17.68 6.61 3.01
C MET A 194 17.60 7.46 1.73
N ARG A 195 18.73 7.86 1.15
CA ARG A 195 18.78 8.65 -0.08
C ARG A 195 18.18 7.92 -1.29
N ILE A 196 18.28 6.60 -1.33
CA ILE A 196 17.67 5.80 -2.40
C ILE A 196 16.22 5.49 -2.07
N TRP A 197 15.92 5.15 -0.82
CA TRP A 197 14.67 4.58 -0.40
C TRP A 197 13.58 5.63 -0.15
N ILE A 198 13.94 6.89 0.01
CA ILE A 198 12.98 7.98 0.16
C ILE A 198 12.04 8.10 -1.06
N GLY A 199 12.56 7.92 -2.27
CA GLY A 199 11.76 7.94 -3.49
C GLY A 199 10.66 6.88 -3.49
N PRO A 200 10.99 5.56 -3.44
CA PRO A 200 9.98 4.50 -3.47
C PRO A 200 9.15 4.38 -2.19
N TYR A 201 9.46 5.09 -1.14
CA TYR A 201 8.71 5.05 0.11
C TYR A 201 7.90 6.33 0.33
N THR A 202 8.56 7.43 0.69
CA THR A 202 7.86 8.68 1.04
C THR A 202 7.04 9.22 -0.12
N SER A 203 7.59 9.24 -1.36
CA SER A 203 6.84 9.79 -2.49
C SER A 203 5.62 8.95 -2.91
N PHE A 204 5.53 7.71 -2.45
CA PHE A 204 4.38 6.84 -2.69
C PHE A 204 3.38 6.82 -1.52
N GLY A 205 3.48 7.76 -0.60
CA GLY A 205 2.48 7.96 0.42
C GLY A 205 2.63 7.11 1.67
N TYR A 206 3.82 6.59 1.94
CA TYR A 206 4.08 5.72 3.10
C TYR A 206 4.63 6.44 4.34
N GLY A 207 4.69 7.79 4.32
CA GLY A 207 5.17 8.59 5.44
C GLY A 207 6.66 8.92 5.37
N TYR A 208 7.16 9.59 6.42
CA TYR A 208 8.53 10.08 6.49
C TYR A 208 9.38 9.21 7.42
N PHE A 209 10.67 9.15 7.13
CA PHE A 209 11.60 8.25 7.85
C PHE A 209 11.88 8.62 9.29
N ASP A 210 11.53 9.82 9.72
CA ASP A 210 11.68 10.28 11.10
C ASP A 210 10.49 9.94 12.01
N GLU A 211 9.37 9.46 11.44
CA GLU A 211 8.17 9.08 12.19
C GLU A 211 7.80 7.60 12.03
N ILE A 212 8.01 7.02 10.84
CA ILE A 212 7.56 5.65 10.55
C ILE A 212 8.49 4.60 11.20
N PRO A 213 7.95 3.63 11.95
CA PRO A 213 8.72 2.50 12.47
C PRO A 213 9.49 1.77 11.37
N ALA A 214 10.74 1.42 11.64
CA ALA A 214 11.60 0.74 10.67
C ALA A 214 11.01 -0.57 10.12
N ALA A 215 10.19 -1.24 10.90
CA ALA A 215 9.50 -2.46 10.48
C ALA A 215 8.67 -2.25 9.21
N TYR A 216 7.94 -1.14 9.08
CA TYR A 216 7.13 -0.84 7.91
C TYR A 216 7.99 -0.65 6.66
N VAL A 217 9.09 0.11 6.80
CA VAL A 217 10.01 0.34 5.69
C VAL A 217 10.69 -0.94 5.24
N MET A 218 11.16 -1.75 6.19
CA MET A 218 11.84 -3.02 5.89
C MET A 218 10.89 -4.06 5.31
N LYS A 219 9.62 -4.04 5.69
CA LYS A 219 8.61 -4.94 5.16
C LYS A 219 8.23 -4.60 3.73
N TYR A 220 8.00 -3.31 3.46
CA TYR A 220 7.67 -2.82 2.11
C TYR A 220 8.86 -2.93 1.16
N LEU A 221 10.05 -2.53 1.61
CA LEU A 221 11.29 -2.63 0.85
C LEU A 221 12.13 -3.81 1.35
N ASP A 222 11.54 -5.00 1.33
CA ASP A 222 12.30 -6.22 1.55
C ASP A 222 13.44 -6.33 0.54
N THR A 223 14.40 -7.22 0.83
CA THR A 223 15.63 -7.32 0.04
C THR A 223 15.36 -7.52 -1.46
N THR A 224 14.34 -8.30 -1.79
CA THR A 224 14.06 -8.68 -3.18
C THR A 224 13.32 -7.55 -3.89
N THR A 225 12.28 -7.00 -3.27
CA THR A 225 11.51 -5.86 -3.80
C THR A 225 12.41 -4.64 -4.01
N ALA A 226 13.33 -4.36 -3.07
CA ALA A 226 14.30 -3.28 -3.20
C ALA A 226 15.23 -3.48 -4.41
N ILE A 227 15.70 -4.71 -4.66
CA ILE A 227 16.51 -5.04 -5.83
C ILE A 227 15.72 -4.86 -7.13
N GLU A 228 14.50 -5.33 -7.19
CA GLU A 228 13.63 -5.16 -8.36
C GLU A 228 13.35 -3.69 -8.65
N PHE A 229 13.13 -2.91 -7.60
CA PHE A 229 12.90 -1.48 -7.71
C PHE A 229 14.14 -0.74 -8.25
N VAL A 230 15.34 -1.07 -7.78
CA VAL A 230 16.62 -0.50 -8.27
C VAL A 230 16.86 -0.89 -9.73
N ASN A 231 16.57 -2.14 -10.09
CA ASN A 231 16.77 -2.67 -11.43
C ASN A 231 15.65 -2.30 -12.41
N MET A 232 14.62 -1.60 -11.94
CA MET A 232 13.45 -1.21 -12.75
C MET A 232 12.71 -2.40 -13.36
N ARG A 233 12.71 -3.55 -12.71
CA ARG A 233 11.98 -4.75 -13.12
C ARG A 233 10.58 -4.78 -12.48
N LEU A 234 9.78 -3.77 -12.83
CA LEU A 234 8.44 -3.58 -12.35
C LEU A 234 7.48 -3.70 -13.50
N TRP A 235 6.23 -4.08 -13.24
CA TRP A 235 5.16 -4.09 -14.22
C TRP A 235 3.93 -3.32 -13.75
N THR A 236 3.02 -3.06 -14.66
CA THR A 236 1.69 -2.53 -14.39
C THR A 236 0.65 -3.36 -15.15
N TRP A 237 -0.63 -3.02 -15.02
CA TRP A 237 -1.69 -3.73 -15.71
C TRP A 237 -2.26 -2.88 -16.85
N LYS A 238 -2.56 -3.51 -17.96
CA LYS A 238 -3.06 -2.83 -19.17
C LYS A 238 -4.29 -1.98 -18.86
N GLU A 239 -5.23 -2.55 -18.13
CA GLU A 239 -6.50 -1.91 -17.76
C GLU A 239 -6.44 -1.22 -16.38
N GLY A 240 -5.24 -1.01 -15.83
CA GLY A 240 -4.99 -0.45 -14.51
C GLY A 240 -4.94 -1.51 -13.40
N THR A 241 -4.35 -1.12 -12.30
CA THR A 241 -4.18 -1.97 -11.10
C THR A 241 -5.52 -2.46 -10.55
N GLN A 242 -6.56 -1.62 -10.62
CA GLN A 242 -7.91 -1.99 -10.20
C GLN A 242 -8.44 -3.21 -10.96
N SER A 243 -8.04 -3.42 -12.21
CA SER A 243 -8.55 -4.50 -13.06
C SER A 243 -8.30 -5.90 -12.49
N ILE A 244 -7.26 -6.08 -11.68
CA ILE A 244 -6.97 -7.32 -10.97
C ILE A 244 -8.19 -7.74 -10.14
N TYR A 245 -8.67 -6.81 -9.32
CA TYR A 245 -9.75 -7.06 -8.36
C TYR A 245 -11.13 -7.07 -9.02
N VAL A 246 -11.34 -6.25 -10.05
CA VAL A 246 -12.60 -6.25 -10.83
C VAL A 246 -12.79 -7.62 -11.50
N LYS A 247 -11.76 -8.10 -12.22
CA LYS A 247 -11.83 -9.39 -12.90
C LYS A 247 -11.91 -10.57 -11.95
N ALA A 248 -11.19 -10.50 -10.81
CA ALA A 248 -11.30 -11.53 -9.77
C ALA A 248 -12.71 -11.55 -9.17
N ASN A 249 -13.29 -10.39 -8.87
CA ASN A 249 -14.67 -10.28 -8.37
C ASN A 249 -15.70 -10.92 -9.31
N GLU A 250 -15.54 -10.74 -10.62
CA GLU A 250 -16.42 -11.35 -11.64
C GLU A 250 -16.34 -12.89 -11.68
N LYS A 251 -15.25 -13.47 -11.16
CA LYS A 251 -15.04 -14.93 -11.08
C LYS A 251 -15.45 -15.54 -9.74
N LEU A 252 -15.78 -14.72 -8.76
CA LEU A 252 -16.29 -15.22 -7.49
C LEU A 252 -17.67 -15.84 -7.65
N LEU A 253 -17.98 -16.87 -6.85
CA LEU A 253 -19.31 -17.48 -6.77
C LEU A 253 -20.37 -16.43 -6.41
N HIS A 254 -19.99 -15.50 -5.53
CA HIS A 254 -20.80 -14.37 -5.11
C HIS A 254 -19.97 -13.09 -5.27
N PRO A 255 -20.11 -12.37 -6.39
CA PRO A 255 -19.49 -11.05 -6.55
C PRO A 255 -19.94 -10.08 -5.46
N ALA A 256 -19.11 -9.09 -5.17
CA ALA A 256 -19.40 -8.10 -4.13
C ALA A 256 -20.71 -7.35 -4.39
N HIS A 257 -21.49 -7.17 -3.34
CA HIS A 257 -22.66 -6.29 -3.32
C HIS A 257 -22.17 -4.84 -3.28
N LEU A 258 -22.17 -4.18 -4.42
CA LEU A 258 -21.78 -2.78 -4.56
C LEU A 258 -22.89 -1.85 -4.06
N ASN A 259 -22.55 -0.58 -3.77
CA ASN A 259 -23.49 0.41 -3.21
C ASN A 259 -24.21 -0.12 -1.97
N THR A 260 -23.57 -0.98 -1.21
CA THR A 260 -24.13 -1.64 -0.04
C THR A 260 -23.27 -1.32 1.18
N GLU A 261 -23.74 -0.37 1.98
CA GLU A 261 -23.04 0.09 3.17
C GLU A 261 -23.41 -0.78 4.39
N VAL A 262 -22.40 -1.25 5.11
CA VAL A 262 -22.60 -1.82 6.44
C VAL A 262 -22.69 -0.67 7.44
N VAL A 263 -23.86 -0.51 8.04
CA VAL A 263 -24.14 0.60 8.96
C VAL A 263 -24.15 0.19 10.43
N LYS A 264 -24.24 -1.12 10.72
CA LYS A 264 -24.15 -1.64 12.08
C LYS A 264 -23.69 -3.10 12.10
N VAL A 265 -22.85 -3.43 13.07
CA VAL A 265 -22.44 -4.81 13.40
C VAL A 265 -22.71 -5.08 14.87
N GLU A 266 -23.39 -6.19 15.17
CA GLU A 266 -23.66 -6.66 16.53
C GLU A 266 -23.24 -8.13 16.66
N ARG A 267 -22.47 -8.43 17.70
CA ARG A 267 -21.89 -9.77 17.95
C ARG A 267 -22.35 -10.32 19.30
N PRO A 268 -23.64 -10.64 19.46
CA PRO A 268 -24.15 -11.16 20.71
C PRO A 268 -23.54 -12.52 21.04
N GLU A 269 -23.14 -12.68 22.31
CA GLU A 269 -22.49 -13.91 22.77
C GLU A 269 -23.36 -15.16 22.49
N GLY A 270 -22.71 -16.20 21.92
CA GLY A 270 -23.35 -17.48 21.62
C GLY A 270 -24.42 -17.44 20.50
N LYS A 271 -24.51 -16.33 19.76
CA LYS A 271 -25.44 -16.18 18.64
C LYS A 271 -24.73 -15.80 17.35
N LYS A 272 -25.48 -15.80 16.23
CA LYS A 272 -24.97 -15.30 14.95
C LYS A 272 -24.69 -13.80 15.01
N ILE A 273 -23.71 -13.39 14.24
CA ILE A 273 -23.35 -11.98 14.03
C ILE A 273 -24.45 -11.34 13.19
N LYS A 274 -24.96 -10.20 13.65
CA LYS A 274 -25.95 -9.40 12.93
C LYS A 274 -25.24 -8.24 12.22
N VAL A 275 -25.40 -8.20 10.93
CA VAL A 275 -24.86 -7.12 10.08
C VAL A 275 -26.03 -6.36 9.46
N THR A 276 -26.19 -5.11 9.83
CA THR A 276 -27.18 -4.22 9.23
C THR A 276 -26.56 -3.56 8.00
N ILE A 277 -27.16 -3.81 6.86
CA ILE A 277 -26.75 -3.25 5.57
C ILE A 277 -27.77 -2.26 5.05
N LYS A 278 -27.31 -1.27 4.29
CA LYS A 278 -28.12 -0.26 3.63
C LYS A 278 -27.75 -0.17 2.16
N ASP A 279 -28.71 -0.35 1.28
CA ASP A 279 -28.58 -0.23 -0.17
C ASP A 279 -29.81 0.47 -0.78
N GLU A 280 -29.96 0.44 -2.10
CA GLU A 280 -31.13 1.00 -2.81
C GLU A 280 -32.48 0.37 -2.41
N LYS A 281 -32.46 -0.88 -1.91
CA LYS A 281 -33.67 -1.61 -1.44
C LYS A 281 -34.03 -1.24 -0.02
N GLY A 282 -33.22 -0.44 0.66
CA GLY A 282 -33.43 -0.02 2.04
C GLY A 282 -32.48 -0.67 3.03
N THR A 283 -32.85 -0.61 4.31
CA THR A 283 -32.03 -1.13 5.41
C THR A 283 -32.58 -2.48 5.85
N ARG A 284 -31.69 -3.48 6.00
CA ARG A 284 -32.05 -4.82 6.50
C ARG A 284 -30.93 -5.43 7.33
N VAL A 285 -31.28 -6.43 8.13
CA VAL A 285 -30.34 -7.18 8.97
C VAL A 285 -30.08 -8.55 8.34
N GLU A 286 -28.84 -8.90 8.19
CA GLU A 286 -28.37 -10.21 7.75
C GLU A 286 -27.59 -10.91 8.88
N GLU A 287 -27.67 -12.24 8.94
CA GLU A 287 -27.03 -13.03 10.00
C GLU A 287 -25.91 -13.90 9.45
N PHE A 288 -24.75 -13.88 10.12
CA PHE A 288 -23.54 -14.60 9.72
C PHE A 288 -22.93 -15.40 10.88
N ASP A 289 -22.19 -16.45 10.54
CA ASP A 289 -21.45 -17.26 11.50
C ASP A 289 -20.06 -16.65 11.78
N LYS A 290 -19.46 -16.03 10.78
CA LYS A 290 -18.11 -15.40 10.86
C LYS A 290 -18.08 -14.06 10.11
N LEU A 291 -17.16 -13.20 10.54
CA LEU A 291 -16.98 -11.85 9.99
C LEU A 291 -15.49 -11.61 9.69
N ILE A 292 -15.18 -11.13 8.48
CA ILE A 292 -13.86 -10.66 8.09
C ILE A 292 -13.94 -9.15 7.82
N ILE A 293 -13.20 -8.37 8.59
CA ILE A 293 -13.09 -6.92 8.41
C ILE A 293 -11.87 -6.63 7.55
N THR A 294 -12.07 -6.01 6.40
CA THR A 294 -11.02 -5.64 5.45
C THR A 294 -10.96 -4.14 5.17
N THR A 295 -11.81 -3.38 5.83
CA THR A 295 -11.83 -1.92 5.84
C THR A 295 -10.93 -1.38 6.95
N PRO A 296 -10.58 -0.08 6.95
CA PRO A 296 -9.80 0.52 8.04
C PRO A 296 -10.43 0.24 9.41
N LEU A 297 -9.63 -0.33 10.33
CA LEU A 297 -10.15 -0.82 11.61
C LEU A 297 -10.58 0.31 12.56
N ASP A 298 -9.96 1.48 12.47
CA ASP A 298 -10.41 2.70 13.16
C ASP A 298 -11.85 3.08 12.78
N ARG A 299 -12.22 2.89 11.52
CA ARG A 299 -13.57 3.16 11.01
C ARG A 299 -14.60 2.11 11.48
N PHE A 300 -14.15 0.87 11.72
CA PHE A 300 -15.00 -0.18 12.27
C PHE A 300 -15.59 0.19 13.63
N LEU A 301 -14.88 0.97 14.42
CA LEU A 301 -15.38 1.47 15.72
C LEU A 301 -16.67 2.29 15.60
N ASN A 302 -16.90 2.94 14.46
CA ASN A 302 -18.04 3.85 14.29
C ASN A 302 -19.39 3.13 14.05
N TYR A 303 -19.34 1.85 13.65
CA TYR A 303 -20.56 1.11 13.30
C TYR A 303 -20.62 -0.29 13.92
N SER A 304 -19.79 -0.58 14.91
CA SER A 304 -19.77 -1.88 15.57
C SER A 304 -20.03 -1.78 17.09
N ASP A 305 -20.39 -2.91 17.67
CA ASP A 305 -20.38 -3.13 19.11
C ASP A 305 -18.96 -3.40 19.62
N ALA A 306 -18.03 -2.52 19.26
CA ALA A 306 -16.60 -2.73 19.51
C ALA A 306 -16.31 -3.09 20.96
N ARG A 307 -15.55 -4.17 21.16
CA ARG A 307 -15.02 -4.60 22.46
C ARG A 307 -13.97 -3.61 22.95
N ASP A 308 -13.67 -3.64 24.23
CA ASP A 308 -12.71 -2.71 24.81
C ASP A 308 -11.28 -2.94 24.28
N ASP A 309 -10.90 -4.20 24.00
CA ASP A 309 -9.63 -4.53 23.34
C ASP A 309 -9.53 -3.98 21.90
N GLU A 310 -10.63 -3.98 21.14
CA GLU A 310 -10.70 -3.35 19.83
C GLU A 310 -10.60 -1.83 19.90
N LYS A 311 -11.33 -1.21 20.85
CA LYS A 311 -11.27 0.25 21.06
C LYS A 311 -9.86 0.70 21.41
N GLU A 312 -9.19 -0.04 22.35
CA GLU A 312 -7.81 0.27 22.73
C GLU A 312 -6.85 0.21 21.55
N LEU A 313 -6.97 -0.82 20.71
CA LEU A 313 -6.05 -1.02 19.58
C LEU A 313 -6.37 -0.12 18.40
N PHE A 314 -7.63 -0.07 17.98
CA PHE A 314 -7.99 0.58 16.72
C PHE A 314 -7.98 2.11 16.80
N SER A 315 -8.15 2.69 18.00
CA SER A 315 -8.02 4.13 18.20
C SER A 315 -6.58 4.65 18.04
N LYS A 316 -5.58 3.77 18.01
CA LYS A 316 -4.16 4.10 17.83
C LYS A 316 -3.71 4.09 16.37
N ILE A 317 -4.59 3.70 15.46
CA ILE A 317 -4.27 3.68 14.03
C ILE A 317 -4.28 5.10 13.50
N VAL A 318 -3.20 5.47 12.86
CA VAL A 318 -3.02 6.73 12.14
C VAL A 318 -2.87 6.47 10.65
N HIS A 319 -3.10 7.47 9.83
CA HIS A 319 -3.06 7.38 8.39
C HIS A 319 -2.26 8.52 7.79
N GLU A 320 -1.62 8.27 6.68
CA GLU A 320 -1.07 9.30 5.82
C GLU A 320 -2.17 9.98 5.00
N GLU A 321 -2.11 11.30 4.91
CA GLU A 321 -3.02 12.09 4.09
C GLU A 321 -2.40 12.30 2.70
N TYR A 322 -2.65 11.36 1.81
CA TYR A 322 -2.08 11.31 0.47
C TYR A 322 -3.02 11.95 -0.54
N VAL A 323 -2.53 12.98 -1.21
CA VAL A 323 -3.28 13.78 -2.19
C VAL A 323 -2.71 13.52 -3.57
N ASP A 324 -3.59 13.31 -4.53
CA ASP A 324 -3.20 13.21 -5.94
C ASP A 324 -4.21 13.87 -6.87
N TYR A 325 -3.72 14.28 -8.02
CA TYR A 325 -4.57 14.70 -9.13
C TYR A 325 -4.03 14.23 -10.47
N ILE A 326 -4.94 14.06 -11.44
CA ILE A 326 -4.63 13.83 -12.85
C ILE A 326 -4.84 15.16 -13.58
N ALA A 327 -3.82 15.66 -14.26
CA ALA A 327 -3.89 16.95 -14.93
C ALA A 327 -3.38 16.94 -16.35
N LYS A 328 -3.99 17.79 -17.21
CA LYS A 328 -3.43 18.27 -18.48
C LYS A 328 -2.55 19.49 -18.21
N PHE A 329 -1.56 19.66 -19.05
CA PHE A 329 -0.58 20.74 -18.95
C PHE A 329 -0.72 21.73 -20.09
N ASP A 330 -0.20 22.93 -19.90
CA ASP A 330 -0.32 23.97 -20.89
C ASP A 330 0.54 23.69 -22.13
N LYS A 331 0.01 24.01 -23.33
CA LYS A 331 0.71 23.95 -24.61
C LYS A 331 1.40 22.61 -24.90
N ASP A 332 0.71 21.53 -24.58
CA ASP A 332 1.25 20.16 -24.80
C ASP A 332 2.60 19.90 -24.15
N LYS A 333 2.94 20.68 -23.11
CA LYS A 333 4.20 20.60 -22.36
C LYS A 333 4.14 19.66 -21.17
N GLY A 334 3.24 18.68 -21.18
CA GLY A 334 3.19 17.67 -20.14
C GLY A 334 4.49 16.89 -20.02
N PRO A 335 4.76 16.31 -18.86
CA PRO A 335 5.93 15.48 -18.68
C PRO A 335 5.86 14.27 -19.63
N THR A 336 6.98 13.88 -20.20
CA THR A 336 7.14 12.66 -21.01
C THR A 336 7.87 11.55 -20.26
N ILE A 337 8.25 11.81 -19.04
CA ILE A 337 9.02 10.93 -18.15
C ILE A 337 8.45 11.09 -16.75
N SER A 338 8.43 10.01 -15.95
CA SER A 338 8.12 10.09 -14.53
C SER A 338 9.24 10.81 -13.78
N GLY A 339 8.90 11.67 -12.84
CA GLY A 339 9.86 12.50 -12.14
C GLY A 339 9.62 12.58 -10.65
N TYR A 340 10.72 12.67 -9.91
CA TYR A 340 10.76 12.85 -8.47
C TYR A 340 11.31 14.24 -8.14
N ILE A 341 10.59 15.01 -7.34
CA ILE A 341 11.06 16.29 -6.81
C ILE A 341 11.70 16.00 -5.45
N PHE A 342 13.00 15.77 -5.48
CA PHE A 342 13.73 15.13 -4.38
C PHE A 342 13.72 15.96 -3.09
N ASP A 343 13.82 17.28 -3.21
CA ASP A 343 13.82 18.19 -2.06
C ASP A 343 12.43 18.31 -1.39
N ASN A 344 11.37 17.83 -2.04
CA ASN A 344 10.01 17.90 -1.51
C ASN A 344 9.61 16.68 -0.68
N MET A 345 10.55 15.80 -0.35
CA MET A 345 10.29 14.57 0.40
C MET A 345 10.69 14.68 1.87
N THR A 346 10.51 15.85 2.48
CA THR A 346 10.80 16.10 3.90
C THR A 346 9.56 16.61 4.62
N PRO A 347 9.46 16.48 5.95
CA PRO A 347 8.32 16.98 6.72
C PRO A 347 8.07 18.48 6.52
N GLU A 348 9.13 19.27 6.36
CA GLU A 348 9.03 20.71 6.18
C GLU A 348 8.41 21.11 4.83
N THR A 349 8.53 20.21 3.86
CA THR A 349 7.98 20.39 2.50
C THR A 349 6.71 19.58 2.26
N ARG A 350 6.03 19.14 3.33
CA ARG A 350 4.74 18.47 3.19
C ARG A 350 3.74 19.36 2.44
N GLY A 351 2.86 18.76 1.67
CA GLY A 351 1.93 19.48 0.79
C GLY A 351 2.50 19.83 -0.60
N HIS A 352 3.81 19.75 -0.78
CA HIS A 352 4.45 19.94 -2.09
C HIS A 352 4.40 18.68 -2.94
N ALA A 353 4.43 18.83 -4.27
CA ALA A 353 4.51 17.70 -5.19
C ALA A 353 5.82 16.92 -5.00
N MET A 354 5.72 15.62 -4.73
CA MET A 354 6.87 14.74 -4.53
C MET A 354 7.23 13.94 -5.77
N VAL A 355 6.22 13.50 -6.50
CA VAL A 355 6.40 12.68 -7.70
C VAL A 355 5.27 12.97 -8.70
N TYR A 356 5.61 12.91 -9.99
CA TYR A 356 4.64 12.90 -11.06
C TYR A 356 4.88 11.67 -11.94
N TYR A 357 3.78 11.05 -12.41
CA TYR A 357 3.83 9.79 -13.13
C TYR A 357 3.25 9.92 -14.54
N HIS A 358 4.13 9.76 -15.53
CA HIS A 358 3.76 9.69 -16.95
C HIS A 358 3.56 8.24 -17.37
N ARG A 359 2.30 7.86 -17.59
CA ARG A 359 1.95 6.45 -17.82
C ARG A 359 2.02 6.02 -19.31
N TRP A 360 1.57 6.87 -20.21
CA TRP A 360 1.33 6.48 -21.60
C TRP A 360 2.38 7.10 -22.53
N GLU A 361 3.43 6.36 -22.82
CA GLU A 361 4.55 6.81 -23.63
C GLU A 361 4.16 7.18 -25.08
N ASP A 362 3.10 6.52 -25.63
CA ASP A 362 2.58 6.80 -26.95
C ASP A 362 1.96 8.19 -27.08
N LEU A 363 1.51 8.78 -25.99
CA LEU A 363 0.84 10.09 -25.99
C LEU A 363 1.79 11.27 -25.92
N LYS A 364 3.06 11.10 -25.60
CA LYS A 364 4.11 12.14 -25.55
C LYS A 364 3.54 13.52 -25.20
N GLY A 365 4.05 14.37 -24.51
CA GLY A 365 3.62 15.72 -24.14
C GLY A 365 2.12 16.06 -24.00
N ASN A 366 1.24 15.37 -24.68
CA ASN A 366 -0.23 15.49 -24.61
C ASN A 366 -0.89 14.54 -23.60
N CYS A 367 -0.10 13.80 -22.86
CA CYS A 367 -0.60 12.86 -21.88
C CYS A 367 -0.89 13.54 -20.56
N PRO A 368 -2.11 13.46 -20.00
CA PRO A 368 -2.30 13.76 -18.61
C PRO A 368 -1.35 12.94 -17.75
N SER A 369 -0.87 13.53 -16.66
CA SER A 369 -0.01 12.84 -15.69
C SER A 369 -0.61 12.93 -14.32
N VAL A 370 -0.29 11.98 -13.46
CA VAL A 370 -0.69 11.99 -12.05
C VAL A 370 0.40 12.66 -11.25
N VAL A 371 0.02 13.50 -10.30
CA VAL A 371 0.94 14.21 -9.39
C VAL A 371 0.52 13.87 -7.97
N TYR A 372 1.48 13.62 -7.07
CA TYR A 372 1.23 13.16 -5.72
C TYR A 372 1.95 13.99 -4.67
N ALA A 373 1.31 14.14 -3.51
CA ALA A 373 1.85 14.79 -2.32
C ALA A 373 1.37 14.12 -1.03
N LEU A 374 2.17 14.25 0.04
CA LEU A 374 1.75 14.04 1.42
C LEU A 374 1.54 15.38 2.09
N ARG A 375 0.43 15.55 2.82
CA ARG A 375 0.12 16.85 3.46
C ARG A 375 0.20 16.83 4.98
N ASN A 376 0.36 15.68 5.60
CA ASN A 376 0.49 15.52 7.05
C ASN A 376 1.88 15.03 7.46
N HIS A 377 2.18 15.17 8.75
CA HIS A 377 3.32 14.58 9.44
C HIS A 377 2.99 14.53 10.94
N GLU A 378 3.46 13.52 11.67
CA GLU A 378 3.21 13.39 13.11
C GLU A 378 3.72 14.63 13.86
N GLY A 379 2.86 15.18 14.72
CA GLY A 379 3.20 16.36 15.52
C GLY A 379 3.22 17.69 14.77
N MET A 380 2.88 17.72 13.48
CA MET A 380 2.73 18.95 12.68
C MET A 380 1.29 19.09 12.20
N GLU A 381 0.84 20.33 12.05
CA GLU A 381 -0.47 20.62 11.44
C GLU A 381 -0.47 20.20 9.97
N SER A 382 -1.52 19.49 9.55
CA SER A 382 -1.71 19.13 8.14
C SER A 382 -1.88 20.37 7.28
N ILE A 383 -1.23 20.41 6.11
CA ILE A 383 -1.45 21.49 5.14
C ILE A 383 -2.90 21.40 4.64
N PRO A 384 -3.67 22.50 4.59
CA PRO A 384 -5.02 22.47 4.05
C PRO A 384 -5.06 21.90 2.62
N TYR A 385 -6.13 21.16 2.30
CA TYR A 385 -6.24 20.47 1.00
C TYR A 385 -6.06 21.42 -0.18
N GLU A 386 -6.75 22.59 -0.17
CA GLU A 386 -6.68 23.58 -1.26
C GLU A 386 -5.28 24.18 -1.40
N ASP A 387 -4.57 24.38 -0.29
CA ASP A 387 -3.18 24.86 -0.31
C ASP A 387 -2.25 23.79 -0.89
N THR A 388 -2.46 22.52 -0.54
CA THR A 388 -1.72 21.39 -1.12
C THR A 388 -1.89 21.35 -2.63
N ILE A 389 -3.12 21.42 -3.12
CA ILE A 389 -3.42 21.42 -4.56
C ILE A 389 -2.75 22.60 -5.27
N ARG A 390 -2.75 23.79 -4.65
CA ARG A 390 -2.08 24.98 -5.17
C ARG A 390 -0.57 24.81 -5.22
N MET A 391 0.05 24.36 -4.13
CA MET A 391 1.50 24.14 -4.01
C MET A 391 1.98 23.10 -5.03
N MET A 392 1.26 21.98 -5.20
CA MET A 392 1.56 20.97 -6.21
C MET A 392 1.53 21.56 -7.62
N GLY A 393 0.57 22.45 -7.93
CA GLY A 393 0.50 23.12 -9.22
C GLY A 393 1.66 24.08 -9.47
N GLU A 394 2.08 24.83 -8.44
CA GLU A 394 3.25 25.71 -8.48
C GLU A 394 4.56 24.91 -8.74
N ASP A 395 4.71 23.76 -8.08
CA ASP A 395 5.88 22.91 -8.28
C ASP A 395 5.94 22.32 -9.68
N MET A 396 4.80 21.90 -10.23
CA MET A 396 4.73 21.45 -11.62
C MET A 396 5.06 22.56 -12.60
N ALA A 397 4.66 23.80 -12.32
CA ALA A 397 5.03 24.96 -13.12
C ALA A 397 6.53 25.24 -13.08
N LYS A 398 7.19 25.15 -11.90
CA LYS A 398 8.65 25.23 -11.76
C LYS A 398 9.37 24.14 -12.56
N CYS A 399 8.79 22.95 -12.65
CA CYS A 399 9.30 21.86 -13.48
C CYS A 399 9.10 22.10 -14.99
N GLY A 400 8.46 23.20 -15.39
CA GLY A 400 8.15 23.52 -16.79
C GLY A 400 6.82 22.95 -17.29
N PHE A 401 5.99 22.44 -16.42
CA PHE A 401 4.71 21.80 -16.71
C PHE A 401 3.55 22.52 -16.01
N PRO A 402 3.20 23.76 -16.38
CA PRO A 402 2.09 24.48 -15.76
C PRO A 402 0.78 23.73 -16.01
N VAL A 403 0.03 23.49 -14.94
CA VAL A 403 -1.25 22.79 -14.97
C VAL A 403 -2.29 23.67 -15.67
N LYS A 404 -2.95 23.11 -16.70
CA LYS A 404 -4.03 23.75 -17.45
C LYS A 404 -5.41 23.35 -16.92
N GLU A 405 -5.60 22.08 -16.66
CA GLU A 405 -6.89 21.52 -16.27
C GLU A 405 -6.64 20.28 -15.38
N ARG A 406 -7.25 20.25 -14.22
CA ARG A 406 -7.32 19.03 -13.40
C ARG A 406 -8.53 18.22 -13.86
N LEU A 407 -8.32 16.97 -14.20
CA LEU A 407 -9.33 16.05 -14.72
C LEU A 407 -9.92 15.16 -13.64
N TYR A 408 -9.16 14.91 -12.61
CA TYR A 408 -9.51 14.13 -11.45
C TYR A 408 -8.63 14.56 -10.27
N GLU A 409 -9.17 14.56 -9.09
CA GLU A 409 -8.42 14.83 -7.86
C GLU A 409 -9.04 14.07 -6.70
N GLN A 410 -8.22 13.64 -5.78
CA GLN A 410 -8.65 12.95 -4.56
C GLN A 410 -7.68 13.15 -3.40
N GLU A 411 -8.21 12.95 -2.21
CA GLU A 411 -7.45 12.68 -1.01
C GLU A 411 -7.75 11.26 -0.53
N THR A 412 -6.72 10.54 -0.16
CA THR A 412 -6.84 9.18 0.35
C THR A 412 -6.13 9.07 1.69
N TYR A 413 -6.83 8.54 2.70
CA TYR A 413 -6.20 8.11 3.95
C TYR A 413 -5.42 6.82 3.67
N TYR A 414 -4.11 6.96 3.53
CA TYR A 414 -3.21 5.94 3.03
C TYR A 414 -2.32 5.39 4.14
N CYS A 415 -1.64 4.27 3.90
CA CYS A 415 -0.66 3.67 4.81
C CYS A 415 -1.08 3.68 6.30
N PRO A 416 -2.17 2.98 6.70
CA PRO A 416 -2.51 2.85 8.11
C PRO A 416 -1.33 2.24 8.87
N HIS A 417 -0.95 2.88 9.95
CA HIS A 417 0.16 2.44 10.80
C HIS A 417 -0.09 2.81 12.25
N VAL A 418 0.79 2.40 13.12
CA VAL A 418 0.80 2.82 14.53
C VAL A 418 2.11 3.53 14.85
N SER A 419 2.09 4.38 15.85
CA SER A 419 3.29 5.11 16.29
C SER A 419 4.44 4.17 16.66
N CYS A 420 5.66 4.67 16.63
CA CYS A 420 6.84 3.95 17.11
C CYS A 420 6.65 3.39 18.53
N LYS A 421 6.00 4.17 19.39
CA LYS A 421 5.70 3.76 20.76
C LYS A 421 4.72 2.59 20.81
N ASP A 422 3.61 2.68 20.10
CA ASP A 422 2.59 1.61 20.09
C ASP A 422 3.13 0.34 19.45
N TYR A 423 3.95 0.46 18.41
CA TYR A 423 4.66 -0.68 17.82
C TYR A 423 5.56 -1.36 18.87
N ALA A 424 6.37 -0.58 19.61
CA ALA A 424 7.24 -1.09 20.67
C ALA A 424 6.47 -1.73 21.85
N ASP A 425 5.27 -1.23 22.12
CA ASP A 425 4.36 -1.77 23.16
C ASP A 425 3.64 -3.05 22.69
N GLY A 426 4.00 -3.62 21.54
CA GLY A 426 3.50 -4.90 21.02
C GLY A 426 2.09 -4.83 20.43
N TRP A 427 1.74 -3.73 19.77
CA TRP A 427 0.42 -3.55 19.17
C TRP A 427 0.02 -4.70 18.22
N TYR A 428 0.95 -5.18 17.39
CA TYR A 428 0.67 -6.29 16.46
C TYR A 428 0.46 -7.63 17.17
N ASP A 429 1.17 -7.87 18.28
CA ASP A 429 0.96 -9.09 19.08
C ASP A 429 -0.41 -9.06 19.76
N LYS A 430 -0.83 -7.89 20.24
CA LYS A 430 -2.15 -7.68 20.83
C LYS A 430 -3.26 -7.84 19.77
N LEU A 431 -3.08 -7.28 18.57
CA LEU A 431 -4.02 -7.46 17.45
C LEU A 431 -4.15 -8.94 17.07
N GLU A 432 -3.04 -9.64 17.01
CA GLU A 432 -3.02 -11.07 16.73
C GLU A 432 -3.78 -11.89 17.78
N ALA A 433 -3.64 -11.51 19.05
CA ALA A 433 -4.32 -12.20 20.16
C ALA A 433 -5.86 -12.03 20.16
N ILE A 434 -6.38 -11.05 19.42
CA ILE A 434 -7.84 -10.86 19.27
C ILE A 434 -8.41 -11.45 17.97
N GLN A 435 -7.58 -12.01 17.10
CA GLN A 435 -8.06 -12.70 15.90
C GLN A 435 -8.98 -13.86 16.28
N GLY A 436 -10.17 -13.89 15.69
CA GLY A 436 -11.17 -14.91 15.94
C GLY A 436 -12.05 -14.70 17.18
N LYS A 437 -11.74 -13.74 18.04
CA LYS A 437 -12.64 -13.41 19.16
C LYS A 437 -14.00 -12.91 18.65
N GLY A 438 -15.07 -13.51 19.16
CA GLY A 438 -16.43 -13.22 18.69
C GLY A 438 -16.62 -13.55 17.20
N ASN A 439 -15.94 -14.60 16.69
CA ASN A 439 -15.95 -15.01 15.29
C ASN A 439 -15.60 -13.88 14.30
N THR A 440 -14.80 -12.90 14.75
CA THR A 440 -14.38 -11.75 13.96
C THR A 440 -12.91 -11.81 13.66
N TYR A 441 -12.56 -11.60 12.40
CA TYR A 441 -11.20 -11.67 11.87
C TYR A 441 -10.86 -10.37 11.16
N TYR A 442 -9.61 -9.95 11.26
CA TYR A 442 -9.13 -8.69 10.71
C TYR A 442 -8.10 -8.99 9.63
N ALA A 443 -8.28 -8.41 8.47
CA ALA A 443 -7.36 -8.45 7.36
C ALA A 443 -7.23 -7.03 6.77
N GLY A 444 -6.32 -6.85 5.84
CA GLY A 444 -6.19 -5.58 5.12
C GLY A 444 -4.88 -4.88 5.35
N GLU A 445 -4.85 -3.64 4.92
CA GLU A 445 -3.65 -2.84 4.76
C GLU A 445 -2.84 -2.67 6.06
N ILE A 446 -3.48 -2.47 7.20
CA ILE A 446 -2.79 -2.34 8.49
C ILE A 446 -1.95 -3.58 8.84
N LEU A 447 -2.37 -4.77 8.40
CA LEU A 447 -1.66 -6.04 8.63
C LEU A 447 -0.57 -6.32 7.58
N SER A 448 -0.49 -5.48 6.56
CA SER A 448 0.35 -5.67 5.39
C SER A 448 1.37 -4.56 5.16
N PHE A 449 1.36 -3.54 6.00
CA PHE A 449 2.24 -2.36 5.89
C PHE A 449 2.13 -1.62 4.56
N GLY A 450 0.97 -1.72 3.90
CA GLY A 450 0.54 -0.78 2.88
C GLY A 450 0.72 -1.21 1.42
N ASP A 451 1.28 -2.37 1.10
CA ASP A 451 1.35 -2.80 -0.30
C ASP A 451 0.27 -3.82 -0.68
N MET A 452 0.06 -3.98 -2.00
CA MET A 452 -0.94 -4.90 -2.53
C MET A 452 -0.59 -6.36 -2.30
N GLU A 453 0.67 -6.70 -2.44
CA GLU A 453 1.17 -8.07 -2.30
C GLU A 453 0.92 -8.57 -0.90
N ASP A 454 1.41 -7.83 0.07
CA ASP A 454 1.26 -8.19 1.48
C ASP A 454 -0.21 -8.13 1.93
N THR A 455 -1.02 -7.23 1.36
CA THR A 455 -2.46 -7.17 1.60
C THR A 455 -3.15 -8.47 1.16
N CYS A 456 -2.87 -8.95 -0.05
CA CYS A 456 -3.40 -10.22 -0.54
C CYS A 456 -2.85 -11.42 0.26
N ALA A 457 -1.56 -11.39 0.59
CA ALA A 457 -0.91 -12.44 1.39
C ALA A 457 -1.47 -12.52 2.82
N SER A 458 -1.75 -11.38 3.46
CA SER A 458 -2.36 -11.36 4.80
C SER A 458 -3.77 -11.96 4.79
N SER A 459 -4.55 -11.71 3.74
CA SER A 459 -5.88 -12.30 3.58
C SER A 459 -5.79 -13.82 3.39
N LYS A 460 -4.80 -14.31 2.63
CA LYS A 460 -4.53 -15.74 2.53
C LYS A 460 -4.21 -16.36 3.88
N ASP A 461 -3.33 -15.74 4.65
CA ASP A 461 -2.94 -16.20 5.99
C ASP A 461 -4.16 -16.34 6.92
N ILE A 462 -5.01 -15.32 6.95
CA ILE A 462 -6.23 -15.35 7.76
C ILE A 462 -7.15 -16.51 7.34
N VAL A 463 -7.38 -16.67 6.04
CA VAL A 463 -8.24 -17.75 5.55
C VAL A 463 -7.63 -19.13 5.81
N GLU A 464 -6.34 -19.31 5.62
CA GLU A 464 -5.69 -20.62 5.84
C GLU A 464 -5.70 -21.04 7.32
N ARG A 465 -5.61 -20.08 8.24
CA ARG A 465 -5.52 -20.37 9.68
C ARG A 465 -6.87 -20.56 10.36
N PHE A 466 -7.89 -19.84 9.93
CA PHE A 466 -9.12 -19.72 10.71
C PHE A 466 -10.37 -20.26 10.00
N PHE A 467 -10.24 -20.63 8.76
CA PHE A 467 -11.31 -21.14 7.91
C PHE A 467 -10.91 -22.48 7.27
#